data_361d91622e37cf4067038d019263f1a3
#
_entry.id   361d91622e37cf4067038d019263f1a3
#
_cell.length_a   1.000
_cell.length_b   1.000
_cell.length_c   1.000
_cell.angle_alpha   90.00
_cell.angle_beta   90.00
_cell.angle_gamma   90.00
#
_symmetry.space_group_name_H-M   'P 1'
#
loop_
_entity.id
_entity.type
_entity.pdbx_description
1 polymer ?
#
loop_
_entity_poly.entity_id
_entity_poly.type
_entity_poly.pdbx_seq_one_letter_code
_entity_poly.pdbx_strand_id
1 'polypeptide(L)'
;MSSTHPPKIVKIIQEQGEIDDELDYALMSYLLKNRGEGFTACQPKLAEIDGGKTAIIMDIDNTFINKSNQLMGLGIVGNIYIDFDTLKVIYCTPIEDLISNIEKLKQHGILPQERPRGKY
;
A
#
# COMPACT_ATOMS: atom_id res chain seq x y z
N MET A 1 5.75 -5.38 15.94
CA MET A 1 4.31 -5.64 15.88
C MET A 1 3.60 -4.41 15.31
N SER A 2 2.80 -4.61 14.28
CA SER A 2 2.09 -3.47 13.68
C SER A 2 0.90 -3.08 14.55
N SER A 3 0.60 -1.77 14.56
CA SER A 3 -0.56 -1.24 15.25
C SER A 3 -1.84 -1.56 14.47
N THR A 4 -2.98 -1.58 15.16
CA THR A 4 -4.30 -1.69 14.53
C THR A 4 -4.81 -0.36 13.98
N HIS A 5 -4.14 0.74 14.33
CA HIS A 5 -4.49 2.08 13.86
C HIS A 5 -3.28 2.72 13.20
N PRO A 6 -3.47 3.47 12.11
CA PRO A 6 -2.35 4.15 11.48
C PRO A 6 -1.80 5.24 12.41
N PRO A 7 -0.48 5.45 12.40
CA PRO A 7 0.11 6.58 13.09
C PRO A 7 -0.45 7.90 12.54
N LYS A 8 -0.51 8.91 13.38
CA LYS A 8 -0.94 10.23 12.94
C LYS A 8 0.14 10.88 12.11
N ILE A 9 -0.22 11.39 10.93
CA ILE A 9 0.70 12.15 10.08
C ILE A 9 0.78 13.57 10.64
N VAL A 10 2.00 13.98 10.99
CA VAL A 10 2.26 15.32 11.48
C VAL A 10 2.55 16.27 10.32
N LYS A 11 3.35 15.81 9.34
CA LYS A 11 3.79 16.65 8.23
C LYS A 11 4.20 15.77 7.06
N ILE A 12 3.78 16.14 5.85
CA ILE A 12 4.27 15.51 4.62
C ILE A 12 5.61 16.16 4.27
N ILE A 13 6.65 15.36 4.16
CA ILE A 13 7.99 15.83 3.80
C ILE A 13 8.15 15.83 2.29
N GLN A 14 7.66 14.76 1.64
CA GLN A 14 7.78 14.60 0.19
C GLN A 14 6.54 13.86 -0.32
N GLU A 15 5.77 14.53 -1.19
CA GLU A 15 4.52 13.98 -1.72
C GLU A 15 4.74 12.80 -2.66
N GLN A 16 5.84 12.82 -3.42
CA GLN A 16 6.19 11.75 -4.34
C GLN A 16 7.58 11.28 -4.00
N GLY A 17 7.66 10.10 -3.41
CA GLY A 17 8.92 9.47 -3.07
C GLY A 17 9.29 8.41 -4.08
N GLU A 18 10.50 7.87 -3.88
CA GLU A 18 10.98 6.74 -4.63
C GLU A 18 11.41 5.65 -3.66
N ILE A 19 11.27 4.41 -4.09
CA ILE A 19 11.80 3.27 -3.35
C ILE A 19 12.68 2.46 -4.29
N ASP A 20 13.69 1.82 -3.74
CA ASP A 20 14.55 0.95 -4.54
C ASP A 20 13.89 -0.41 -4.76
N ASP A 21 14.47 -1.22 -5.65
CA ASP A 21 13.92 -2.52 -6.01
C ASP A 21 13.92 -3.49 -4.83
N GLU A 22 14.91 -3.37 -3.95
CA GLU A 22 15.00 -4.24 -2.77
C GLU A 22 13.84 -3.99 -1.81
N LEU A 23 13.53 -2.72 -1.53
CA LEU A 23 12.40 -2.37 -0.68
C LEU A 23 11.08 -2.74 -1.34
N ASP A 24 10.95 -2.49 -2.65
CA ASP A 24 9.75 -2.86 -3.39
C ASP A 24 9.49 -4.36 -3.30
N TYR A 25 10.51 -5.18 -3.50
CA TYR A 25 10.40 -6.63 -3.37
C TYR A 25 10.02 -7.04 -1.95
N ALA A 26 10.63 -6.42 -0.95
CA ALA A 26 10.33 -6.71 0.45
C ALA A 26 8.87 -6.39 0.79
N LEU A 27 8.34 -5.28 0.26
CA LEU A 27 6.95 -4.89 0.48
C LEU A 27 5.98 -5.86 -0.19
N MET A 28 6.26 -6.26 -1.42
CA MET A 28 5.43 -7.23 -2.12
C MET A 28 5.41 -8.57 -1.39
N SER A 29 6.56 -9.01 -0.90
CA SER A 29 6.67 -10.23 -0.09
C SER A 29 5.90 -10.11 1.22
N TYR A 30 5.99 -8.96 1.88
CA TYR A 30 5.25 -8.70 3.12
C TYR A 30 3.74 -8.77 2.88
N LEU A 31 3.25 -8.11 1.84
CA LEU A 31 1.82 -8.10 1.53
C LEU A 31 1.31 -9.50 1.18
N LEU A 32 2.05 -10.22 0.36
CA LEU A 32 1.68 -11.58 -0.02
C LEU A 32 1.59 -12.49 1.20
N LYS A 33 2.56 -12.41 2.09
CA LYS A 33 2.64 -13.26 3.28
C LYS A 33 1.58 -12.89 4.33
N ASN A 34 1.31 -11.60 4.52
CA ASN A 34 0.50 -11.12 5.65
C ASN A 34 -0.91 -10.68 5.27
N ARG A 35 -1.19 -10.44 3.99
CA ARG A 35 -2.51 -10.00 3.52
C ARG A 35 -3.06 -10.88 2.40
N GLY A 36 -2.22 -11.65 1.73
CA GLY A 36 -2.62 -12.53 0.66
C GLY A 36 -2.38 -11.94 -0.73
N GLU A 37 -2.84 -12.63 -1.74
CA GLU A 37 -2.69 -12.20 -3.13
C GLU A 37 -3.64 -11.05 -3.44
N GLY A 38 -3.28 -10.26 -4.44
CA GLY A 38 -4.16 -9.22 -4.95
C GLY A 38 -3.93 -7.84 -4.35
N PHE A 39 -2.78 -7.60 -3.73
CA PHE A 39 -2.46 -6.30 -3.15
C PHE A 39 -1.09 -5.83 -3.61
N THR A 40 -1.03 -4.59 -4.05
CA THR A 40 0.21 -3.96 -4.52
C THR A 40 0.40 -2.62 -3.83
N ALA A 41 1.58 -2.41 -3.24
CA ALA A 41 1.95 -1.11 -2.68
C ALA A 41 2.38 -0.17 -3.80
N CYS A 42 1.93 1.08 -3.74
CA CYS A 42 2.19 2.07 -4.77
C CYS A 42 2.22 3.48 -4.18
N GLN A 43 2.67 4.44 -4.98
CA GLN A 43 2.64 5.87 -4.65
C GLN A 43 3.32 6.21 -3.33
N PRO A 44 4.64 5.95 -3.21
CA PRO A 44 5.35 6.23 -1.96
C PRO A 44 5.40 7.72 -1.67
N LYS A 45 5.25 8.08 -0.41
CA LYS A 45 5.46 9.43 0.09
C LYS A 45 6.27 9.35 1.38
N LEU A 46 6.95 10.45 1.73
CA LEU A 46 7.72 10.55 2.94
C LEU A 46 7.01 11.50 3.89
N ALA A 47 6.85 11.10 5.14
CA ALA A 47 6.13 11.91 6.13
C ALA A 47 6.74 11.77 7.51
N GLU A 48 6.62 12.85 8.30
CA GLU A 48 6.84 12.77 9.72
C GLU A 48 5.54 12.30 10.38
N ILE A 49 5.65 11.32 11.25
CA ILE A 49 4.53 10.77 12.00
C ILE A 49 4.73 11.05 13.48
N ASP A 50 3.69 10.82 14.29
CA ASP A 50 3.76 11.05 15.73
C ASP A 50 4.89 10.23 16.36
N GLY A 51 5.45 10.75 17.46
CA GLY A 51 6.64 10.17 18.05
C GLY A 51 7.94 10.64 17.42
N GLY A 52 7.90 11.60 16.50
CA GLY A 52 9.10 12.18 15.88
C GLY A 52 9.77 11.29 14.85
N LYS A 53 9.10 10.24 14.39
CA LYS A 53 9.64 9.32 13.39
C LYS A 53 9.32 9.77 11.98
N THR A 54 10.17 9.38 11.05
CA THR A 54 9.91 9.53 9.62
C THR A 54 9.47 8.19 9.05
N ALA A 55 8.43 8.21 8.25
CA ALA A 55 7.88 7.00 7.64
C ALA A 55 7.73 7.16 6.14
N ILE A 56 7.90 6.05 5.43
CA ILE A 56 7.48 5.92 4.04
C ILE A 56 6.05 5.39 4.09
N ILE A 57 5.12 6.11 3.46
CA ILE A 57 3.72 5.73 3.42
C ILE A 57 3.36 5.39 1.99
N MET A 58 2.81 4.20 1.78
CA MET A 58 2.38 3.77 0.45
C MET A 58 0.91 3.38 0.48
N ASP A 59 0.22 3.64 -0.61
CA ASP A 59 -1.13 3.17 -0.81
C ASP A 59 -1.11 1.69 -1.20
N ILE A 60 -2.17 0.97 -0.87
CA ILE A 60 -2.37 -0.42 -1.28
C ILE A 60 -3.49 -0.45 -2.30
N ASP A 61 -3.19 -0.93 -3.50
CA ASP A 61 -4.14 -1.12 -4.60
C ASP A 61 -4.55 -2.58 -4.66
N ASN A 62 -5.82 -2.84 -4.91
CA ASN A 62 -6.29 -4.20 -5.17
C ASN A 62 -6.05 -4.53 -6.65
N THR A 63 -5.13 -5.45 -6.91
CA THR A 63 -4.65 -5.75 -8.26
C THR A 63 -4.79 -7.23 -8.60
N PHE A 64 -4.89 -7.51 -9.90
CA PHE A 64 -4.93 -8.87 -10.42
C PHE A 64 -4.47 -8.88 -11.88
N ILE A 65 -4.13 -10.06 -12.39
CA ILE A 65 -3.78 -10.25 -13.80
C ILE A 65 -5.01 -10.80 -14.51
N ASN A 66 -5.46 -10.16 -15.58
CA ASN A 66 -6.62 -10.60 -16.32
C ASN A 66 -6.24 -11.66 -17.38
N LYS A 67 -7.23 -12.14 -18.14
CA LYS A 67 -7.02 -13.18 -19.16
C LYS A 67 -6.11 -12.73 -20.29
N SER A 68 -6.02 -11.43 -20.53
CA SER A 68 -5.15 -10.85 -21.56
C SER A 68 -3.74 -10.55 -21.03
N ASN A 69 -3.39 -11.06 -19.85
CA ASN A 69 -2.11 -10.86 -19.19
C ASN A 69 -1.83 -9.38 -18.87
N GLN A 70 -2.88 -8.62 -18.62
CA GLN A 70 -2.78 -7.22 -18.22
C GLN A 70 -2.89 -7.10 -16.72
N LEU A 71 -2.08 -6.23 -16.11
CA LEU A 71 -2.21 -5.89 -14.70
C LEU A 71 -3.38 -4.92 -14.54
N MET A 72 -4.35 -5.32 -13.75
CA MET A 72 -5.56 -4.54 -13.50
C MET A 72 -5.60 -4.12 -12.04
N GLY A 73 -6.16 -2.95 -11.76
CA GLY A 73 -6.36 -2.49 -10.39
C GLY A 73 -7.77 -1.95 -10.20
N LEU A 74 -8.37 -2.29 -9.06
CA LEU A 74 -9.71 -1.83 -8.71
C LEU A 74 -9.66 -0.46 -8.07
N GLY A 75 -8.66 -0.20 -7.24
CA GLY A 75 -8.51 1.07 -6.55
C GLY A 75 -7.79 0.92 -5.22
N ILE A 76 -7.57 2.04 -4.56
CA ILE A 76 -6.87 2.09 -3.29
C ILE A 76 -7.79 1.59 -2.18
N VAL A 77 -7.32 0.58 -1.44
CA VAL A 77 -8.11 -0.08 -0.40
C VAL A 77 -7.45 0.00 0.97
N GLY A 78 -6.25 0.53 1.06
CA GLY A 78 -5.56 0.68 2.32
C GLY A 78 -4.22 1.37 2.16
N ASN A 79 -3.41 1.31 3.22
CA ASN A 79 -2.07 1.86 3.19
C ASN A 79 -1.13 1.06 4.08
N ILE A 80 0.17 1.28 3.88
CA ILE A 80 1.22 0.66 4.65
C ILE A 80 2.24 1.73 5.03
N TYR A 81 2.68 1.72 6.29
CA TYR A 81 3.64 2.67 6.84
C TYR A 81 4.90 1.89 7.18
N ILE A 82 6.03 2.39 6.72
CA ILE A 82 7.34 1.74 6.92
C ILE A 82 8.25 2.75 7.61
N ASP A 83 8.93 2.31 8.68
CA ASP A 83 9.93 3.14 9.36
C ASP A 83 11.06 3.45 8.39
N PHE A 84 11.35 4.73 8.18
CA PHE A 84 12.37 5.15 7.22
C PHE A 84 13.77 4.67 7.60
N ASP A 85 14.06 4.61 8.89
CA ASP A 85 15.40 4.24 9.37
C ASP A 85 15.62 2.74 9.41
N THR A 86 14.63 1.98 9.87
CA THR A 86 14.77 0.53 10.06
C THR A 86 14.18 -0.29 8.91
N LEU A 87 13.35 0.33 8.06
CA LEU A 87 12.60 -0.29 6.97
C LEU A 87 11.64 -1.39 7.45
N LYS A 88 11.24 -1.32 8.72
CA LYS A 88 10.26 -2.24 9.27
C LYS A 88 8.85 -1.67 9.13
N VAL A 89 7.88 -2.56 8.94
CA VAL A 89 6.48 -2.16 8.85
C VAL A 89 6.00 -1.67 10.22
N ILE A 90 5.52 -0.44 10.26
CA ILE A 90 4.91 0.18 11.45
C ILE A 90 3.42 -0.14 11.49
N TYR A 91 2.77 -0.07 10.34
CA TYR A 91 1.33 -0.27 10.21
C TYR A 91 1.02 -0.79 8.81
N CYS A 92 0.05 -1.67 8.73
CA CYS A 92 -0.54 -2.10 7.46
C CYS A 92 -2.04 -2.29 7.70
N THR A 93 -2.86 -1.76 6.81
CA THR A 93 -4.31 -1.89 6.92
C THR A 93 -4.69 -3.36 7.16
N PRO A 94 -5.51 -3.66 8.20
CA PRO A 94 -5.93 -5.03 8.48
C PRO A 94 -6.69 -5.66 7.31
N ILE A 95 -6.60 -6.99 7.18
CA ILE A 95 -7.21 -7.71 6.07
C ILE A 95 -8.73 -7.49 6.01
N GLU A 96 -9.40 -7.40 7.16
CA GLU A 96 -10.84 -7.15 7.22
C GLU A 96 -11.21 -5.83 6.58
N ASP A 97 -10.39 -4.81 6.81
CA ASP A 97 -10.62 -3.48 6.26
C ASP A 97 -10.31 -3.43 4.76
N LEU A 98 -9.27 -4.16 4.32
CA LEU A 98 -8.98 -4.28 2.90
C LEU A 98 -10.16 -4.91 2.16
N ILE A 99 -10.69 -6.01 2.68
CA ILE A 99 -11.84 -6.71 2.09
C ILE A 99 -13.07 -5.80 2.08
N SER A 100 -13.34 -5.13 3.19
CA SER A 100 -14.47 -4.21 3.29
C SER A 100 -14.36 -3.07 2.27
N ASN A 101 -13.17 -2.54 2.08
CA ASN A 101 -12.94 -1.46 1.13
C ASN A 101 -13.09 -1.93 -0.32
N ILE A 102 -12.67 -3.15 -0.64
CA ILE A 102 -12.91 -3.77 -1.95
C ILE A 102 -14.42 -3.85 -2.22
N GLU A 103 -15.18 -4.34 -1.24
CA GLU A 103 -16.64 -4.45 -1.38
C GLU A 103 -17.29 -3.09 -1.60
N LYS A 104 -16.84 -2.06 -0.89
CA LYS A 104 -17.35 -0.70 -1.08
C LYS A 104 -17.10 -0.18 -2.49
N LEU A 105 -15.90 -0.42 -3.03
CA LEU A 105 -15.58 0.00 -4.40
C LEU A 105 -16.51 -0.70 -5.40
N LYS A 106 -16.73 -1.99 -5.24
CA LYS A 106 -17.62 -2.75 -6.12
C LYS A 106 -19.07 -2.26 -6.00
N GLN A 107 -19.53 -1.98 -4.80
CA GLN A 107 -20.90 -1.47 -4.57
C GLN A 107 -21.11 -0.10 -5.21
N HIS A 108 -20.07 0.71 -5.34
CA HIS A 108 -20.13 2.00 -6.01
C HIS A 108 -19.98 1.90 -7.53
N GLY A 109 -19.91 0.68 -8.07
CA GLY A 109 -19.81 0.47 -9.51
C GLY A 109 -18.42 0.75 -10.07
N ILE A 110 -17.39 0.77 -9.23
CA ILE A 110 -16.01 0.96 -9.68
C ILE A 110 -15.56 -0.27 -10.45
N LEU A 111 -15.06 -0.07 -11.65
CA LEU A 111 -14.57 -1.14 -12.51
C LEU A 111 -13.04 -1.15 -12.52
N PRO A 112 -12.42 -2.34 -12.61
CA PRO A 112 -10.97 -2.42 -12.71
C PRO A 112 -10.44 -1.69 -13.92
N GLN A 113 -9.27 -1.06 -13.78
CA GLN A 113 -8.58 -0.37 -14.84
C GLN A 113 -7.16 -0.89 -14.96
N GLU A 114 -6.60 -0.81 -16.16
CA GLU A 114 -5.23 -1.24 -16.40
C GLU A 114 -4.26 -0.38 -15.60
N ARG A 115 -3.25 -1.05 -15.03
CA ARG A 115 -2.15 -0.42 -14.31
C ARG A 115 -0.86 -0.63 -15.07
N PRO A 116 0.07 0.35 -15.04
CA PRO A 116 1.37 0.15 -15.65
C PRO A 116 2.13 -0.97 -14.94
N ARG A 117 2.86 -1.75 -15.70
CA ARG A 117 3.76 -2.75 -15.14
C ARG A 117 4.99 -2.05 -14.56
N GLY A 118 5.49 -2.57 -13.44
CA GLY A 118 6.62 -1.98 -12.75
C GLY A 118 6.15 -1.06 -11.63
N LYS A 119 7.03 -0.15 -11.22
CA LYS A 119 6.74 0.79 -10.14
C LYS A 119 5.79 1.89 -10.59
N TYR A 120 4.83 2.20 -9.75
CA TYR A 120 3.93 3.33 -9.98
C TYR A 120 3.44 3.96 -8.69
#